data_bc014ee237b9269c59d2b079cd79ab94
#
_entry.id   bc014ee237b9269c59d2b079cd79ab94
#
_cell.length_a   1.000
_cell.length_b   1.000
_cell.length_c   1.000
_cell.angle_alpha   90.00
_cell.angle_beta   90.00
_cell.angle_gamma   90.00
#
_symmetry.space_group_name_H-M   'P 1'
#
loop_
_entity.id
_entity.type
_entity.pdbx_description
1 polymer ?
#
loop_
_entity_poly.entity_id
_entity_poly.type
_entity_poly.pdbx_seq_one_letter_code
_entity_poly.pdbx_strand_id
1 'polypeptide(L)'
;MKITNKVKYTILQMCCAFVHLMLIFIFAAFGVYPMVIFNIFSTICYLSCGILVKKELYIPLYYITFVEISLHSYIATILVGWETGFPMYIIGITPIIFYMHFSLSENSTLYETLLIGLCSLATFVSCKFISYKTEPLY
;
A
#
# COMPACT_ATOMS: atom_id res chain seq x y z
N MET A 1 9.87 -27.45 -0.15
CA MET A 1 9.24 -26.93 -1.40
C MET A 1 9.51 -25.44 -1.49
N LYS A 2 10.30 -24.96 -2.47
CA LYS A 2 10.52 -23.51 -2.67
C LYS A 2 9.27 -22.91 -3.30
N ILE A 3 8.63 -21.96 -2.61
CA ILE A 3 7.50 -21.20 -3.17
C ILE A 3 8.05 -20.28 -4.26
N THR A 4 7.49 -20.35 -5.46
CA THR A 4 7.92 -19.51 -6.59
C THR A 4 7.52 -18.03 -6.36
N ASN A 5 8.26 -17.10 -6.95
CA ASN A 5 7.94 -15.67 -6.87
C ASN A 5 6.51 -15.39 -7.34
N LYS A 6 6.08 -16.04 -8.42
CA LYS A 6 4.72 -15.93 -8.95
C LYS A 6 3.64 -16.24 -7.89
N VAL A 7 3.82 -17.31 -7.12
CA VAL A 7 2.88 -17.67 -6.03
C VAL A 7 2.91 -16.62 -4.92
N LYS A 8 4.11 -16.19 -4.48
CA LYS A 8 4.26 -15.17 -3.43
C LYS A 8 3.53 -13.87 -3.79
N TYR A 9 3.76 -13.36 -5.00
CA TYR A 9 3.16 -12.11 -5.44
C TYR A 9 1.67 -12.24 -5.72
N THR A 10 1.20 -13.38 -6.23
CA THR A 10 -0.24 -13.65 -6.36
C THR A 10 -0.91 -13.57 -4.99
N ILE A 11 -0.38 -14.27 -3.98
CA ILE A 11 -0.93 -14.25 -2.63
C ILE A 11 -0.95 -12.82 -2.07
N LEU A 12 0.15 -12.07 -2.21
CA LEU A 12 0.23 -10.69 -1.72
C LEU A 12 -0.85 -9.81 -2.35
N GLN A 13 -1.00 -9.84 -3.69
CA GLN A 13 -1.99 -9.01 -4.38
C GLN A 13 -3.43 -9.41 -4.01
N MET A 14 -3.70 -10.69 -3.85
CA MET A 14 -5.02 -11.18 -3.43
C MET A 14 -5.33 -10.78 -1.98
N CYS A 15 -4.35 -10.83 -1.08
CA CYS A 15 -4.51 -10.34 0.28
C CYS A 15 -4.79 -8.83 0.31
N CYS A 16 -4.05 -8.03 -0.46
CA CYS A 16 -4.29 -6.59 -0.56
C CYS A 16 -5.69 -6.30 -1.11
N ALA A 17 -6.09 -6.96 -2.20
CA ALA A 17 -7.44 -6.81 -2.77
C ALA A 17 -8.53 -7.18 -1.77
N PHE A 18 -8.35 -8.26 -1.00
CA PHE A 18 -9.29 -8.69 0.02
C PHE A 18 -9.41 -7.68 1.17
N VAL A 19 -8.29 -7.13 1.64
CA VAL A 19 -8.31 -6.08 2.68
C VAL A 19 -9.09 -4.86 2.21
N HIS A 20 -8.83 -4.36 0.99
CA HIS A 20 -9.56 -3.22 0.45
C HIS A 20 -11.04 -3.54 0.23
N LEU A 21 -11.38 -4.77 -0.18
CA LEU A 21 -12.77 -5.20 -0.27
C LEU A 21 -13.46 -5.13 1.10
N MET A 22 -12.82 -5.58 2.17
CA MET A 22 -13.37 -5.47 3.53
C MET A 22 -13.52 -4.01 3.96
N LEU A 23 -12.55 -3.16 3.64
CA LEU A 23 -12.59 -1.73 3.96
C LEU A 23 -13.75 -1.00 3.25
N ILE A 24 -14.18 -1.44 2.05
CA ILE A 24 -15.37 -0.91 1.38
C ILE A 24 -16.59 -1.03 2.29
N PHE A 25 -16.83 -2.22 2.85
CA PHE A 25 -17.97 -2.47 3.73
C PHE A 25 -17.86 -1.70 5.04
N ILE A 26 -16.67 -1.66 5.63
CA ILE A 26 -16.43 -0.93 6.89
C ILE A 26 -16.70 0.56 6.69
N PHE A 27 -16.10 1.20 5.68
CA PHE A 27 -16.31 2.63 5.42
C PHE A 27 -17.73 2.96 4.99
N ALA A 28 -18.40 2.06 4.27
CA ALA A 28 -19.82 2.22 3.95
C ALA A 28 -20.69 2.22 5.22
N ALA A 29 -20.42 1.32 6.17
CA ALA A 29 -21.14 1.24 7.44
C ALA A 29 -20.94 2.51 8.30
N PHE A 30 -19.78 3.16 8.21
CA PHE A 30 -19.50 4.43 8.92
C PHE A 30 -19.87 5.69 8.11
N GLY A 31 -20.40 5.56 6.89
CA GLY A 31 -20.79 6.70 6.04
C GLY A 31 -19.63 7.46 5.41
N VAL A 32 -18.42 6.91 5.42
CA VAL A 32 -17.21 7.54 4.85
C VAL A 32 -17.09 7.23 3.36
N TYR A 33 -18.03 7.73 2.57
CA TYR A 33 -18.15 7.40 1.14
C TYR A 33 -16.91 7.71 0.29
N PRO A 34 -16.12 8.79 0.52
CA PRO A 34 -14.88 8.98 -0.23
C PRO A 34 -13.89 7.82 -0.06
N MET A 35 -13.79 7.24 1.15
CA MET A 35 -12.96 6.07 1.38
C MET A 35 -13.55 4.80 0.74
N VAL A 36 -14.87 4.67 0.64
CA VAL A 36 -15.52 3.58 -0.12
C VAL A 36 -15.06 3.62 -1.57
N ILE A 37 -15.18 4.78 -2.23
CA ILE A 37 -14.78 4.96 -3.63
C ILE A 37 -13.30 4.66 -3.81
N PHE A 38 -12.45 5.18 -2.93
CA PHE A 38 -11.01 4.93 -3.00
C PHE A 38 -10.68 3.44 -2.86
N ASN A 39 -11.30 2.72 -1.93
CA ASN A 39 -11.09 1.30 -1.73
C ASN A 39 -11.62 0.44 -2.89
N ILE A 40 -12.69 0.85 -3.58
CA ILE A 40 -13.12 0.22 -4.84
C ILE A 40 -12.02 0.32 -5.89
N PHE A 41 -11.46 1.52 -6.06
CA PHE A 41 -10.35 1.74 -6.99
C PHE A 41 -9.12 0.88 -6.63
N SER A 42 -8.71 0.85 -5.36
CA SER A 42 -7.60 0.03 -4.87
C SER A 42 -7.84 -1.46 -5.11
N THR A 43 -9.06 -1.95 -4.85
CA THR A 43 -9.42 -3.35 -5.11
C THR A 43 -9.24 -3.71 -6.59
N ILE A 44 -9.74 -2.86 -7.50
CA ILE A 44 -9.60 -3.06 -8.96
C ILE A 44 -8.11 -3.00 -9.34
N CYS A 45 -7.35 -2.08 -8.78
CA CYS A 45 -5.91 -1.94 -9.02
C CYS A 45 -5.18 -3.25 -8.65
N TYR A 46 -5.37 -3.77 -7.44
CA TYR A 46 -4.72 -5.00 -6.99
C TYR A 46 -5.14 -6.24 -7.79
N LEU A 47 -6.41 -6.36 -8.17
CA LEU A 47 -6.87 -7.44 -9.06
C LEU A 47 -6.23 -7.33 -10.45
N SER A 48 -6.12 -6.11 -10.99
CA SER A 48 -5.46 -5.85 -12.28
C SER A 48 -3.95 -6.15 -12.24
N CYS A 49 -3.31 -5.97 -11.10
CA CYS A 49 -1.91 -6.36 -10.87
C CYS A 49 -1.66 -7.86 -11.07
N GLY A 50 -2.70 -8.70 -11.00
CA GLY A 50 -2.61 -10.10 -11.39
C GLY A 50 -2.13 -10.33 -12.83
N ILE A 51 -2.37 -9.37 -13.74
CA ILE A 51 -1.86 -9.41 -15.12
C ILE A 51 -0.33 -9.24 -15.12
N LEU A 52 0.19 -8.34 -14.29
CA LEU A 52 1.64 -8.11 -14.15
C LEU A 52 2.33 -9.36 -13.57
N VAL A 53 1.70 -10.00 -12.57
CA VAL A 53 2.21 -11.25 -12.00
C VAL A 53 2.25 -12.37 -13.06
N LYS A 54 1.21 -12.50 -13.90
CA LYS A 54 1.18 -13.49 -14.99
C LYS A 54 2.30 -13.25 -16.00
N LYS A 55 2.65 -11.98 -16.26
CA LYS A 55 3.73 -11.57 -17.18
C LYS A 55 5.10 -11.52 -16.49
N GLU A 56 5.19 -11.87 -15.22
CA GLU A 56 6.41 -11.82 -14.40
C GLU A 56 7.05 -10.42 -14.31
N LEU A 57 6.22 -9.37 -14.47
CA LEU A 57 6.62 -7.98 -14.38
C LEU A 57 6.54 -7.51 -12.90
N TYR A 58 7.47 -7.98 -12.08
CA TYR A 58 7.44 -7.76 -10.63
C TYR A 58 7.91 -6.37 -10.21
N ILE A 59 8.80 -5.73 -10.97
CA ILE A 59 9.30 -4.38 -10.64
C ILE A 59 8.17 -3.34 -10.71
N PRO A 60 7.41 -3.18 -11.82
CA PRO A 60 6.27 -2.27 -11.83
C PRO A 60 5.21 -2.63 -10.79
N LEU A 61 4.96 -3.92 -10.55
CA LEU A 61 4.04 -4.37 -9.51
C LEU A 61 4.42 -3.83 -8.13
N TYR A 62 5.69 -3.91 -7.80
CA TYR A 62 6.26 -3.41 -6.56
C TYR A 62 6.04 -1.89 -6.40
N TYR A 63 6.33 -1.08 -7.43
CA TYR A 63 6.12 0.37 -7.36
C TYR A 63 4.63 0.74 -7.24
N ILE A 64 3.75 0.05 -7.98
CA ILE A 64 2.30 0.27 -7.88
C ILE A 64 1.82 0.00 -6.45
N THR A 65 2.23 -1.11 -5.84
CA THR A 65 1.87 -1.45 -4.47
C THR A 65 2.38 -0.39 -3.47
N PHE A 66 3.62 0.08 -3.63
CA PHE A 66 4.19 1.10 -2.76
C PHE A 66 3.45 2.45 -2.86
N VAL A 67 3.20 2.90 -4.09
CA VAL A 67 2.48 4.17 -4.34
C VAL A 67 1.06 4.10 -3.83
N GLU A 68 0.36 2.99 -4.06
CA GLU A 68 -1.01 2.80 -3.60
C GLU A 68 -1.11 2.86 -2.08
N ILE A 69 -0.27 2.13 -1.35
CA ILE A 69 -0.29 2.12 0.12
C ILE A 69 0.06 3.50 0.69
N SER A 70 1.03 4.19 0.08
CA SER A 70 1.40 5.55 0.49
C SER A 70 0.25 6.52 0.30
N LEU A 71 -0.41 6.47 -0.85
CA LEU A 71 -1.55 7.32 -1.20
C LEU A 71 -2.76 7.01 -0.32
N HIS A 72 -3.05 5.72 -0.09
CA HIS A 72 -4.13 5.28 0.80
C HIS A 72 -3.94 5.81 2.22
N SER A 73 -2.74 5.68 2.78
CA SER A 73 -2.43 6.16 4.13
C SER A 73 -2.58 7.68 4.23
N TYR A 74 -2.17 8.41 3.20
CA TYR A 74 -2.28 9.87 3.14
C TYR A 74 -3.74 10.33 3.09
N ILE A 75 -4.54 9.76 2.18
CA ILE A 75 -5.95 10.09 2.02
C ILE A 75 -6.74 9.68 3.27
N ALA A 76 -6.49 8.50 3.83
CA ALA A 76 -7.13 8.07 5.06
C ALA A 76 -6.81 9.00 6.23
N THR A 77 -5.57 9.51 6.34
CA THR A 77 -5.22 10.49 7.38
C THR A 77 -6.05 11.76 7.28
N ILE A 78 -6.27 12.26 6.06
CA ILE A 78 -7.07 13.48 5.83
C ILE A 78 -8.55 13.22 6.14
N LEU A 79 -9.08 12.08 5.73
CA LEU A 79 -10.50 11.81 5.80
C LEU A 79 -10.96 11.31 7.16
N VAL A 80 -10.22 10.38 7.75
CA VAL A 80 -10.64 9.67 8.98
C VAL A 80 -9.65 9.83 10.15
N GLY A 81 -8.56 10.54 9.94
CA GLY A 81 -7.63 10.94 10.97
C GLY A 81 -6.50 9.95 11.25
N TRP A 82 -5.49 10.47 11.92
CA TRP A 82 -4.30 9.72 12.33
C TRP A 82 -4.62 8.57 13.30
N GLU A 83 -5.56 8.79 14.22
CA GLU A 83 -5.87 7.86 15.32
C GLU A 83 -6.48 6.54 14.82
N THR A 84 -6.93 6.49 13.58
CA THR A 84 -7.40 5.25 12.94
C THR A 84 -6.28 4.26 12.63
N GLY A 85 -5.02 4.69 12.73
CA GLY A 85 -3.84 3.84 12.53
C GLY A 85 -3.49 3.54 11.07
N PHE A 86 -4.21 4.07 10.07
CA PHE A 86 -3.89 3.84 8.66
C PHE A 86 -2.44 4.19 8.29
N PRO A 87 -1.83 5.28 8.81
CA PRO A 87 -0.43 5.57 8.51
C PRO A 87 0.56 4.50 9.01
N MET A 88 0.18 3.69 10.00
CA MET A 88 1.03 2.60 10.50
C MET A 88 1.23 1.49 9.46
N TYR A 89 0.33 1.38 8.47
CA TYR A 89 0.52 0.45 7.34
C TYR A 89 1.80 0.73 6.56
N ILE A 90 2.23 2.00 6.45
CA ILE A 90 3.49 2.38 5.80
C ILE A 90 4.67 1.71 6.51
N ILE A 91 4.69 1.75 7.85
CA ILE A 91 5.74 1.12 8.66
C ILE A 91 5.67 -0.41 8.53
N GLY A 92 4.47 -0.98 8.60
CA GLY A 92 4.27 -2.42 8.52
C GLY A 92 4.65 -3.02 7.16
N ILE A 93 4.35 -2.31 6.05
CA ILE A 93 4.63 -2.79 4.69
C ILE A 93 6.08 -2.56 4.26
N THR A 94 6.78 -1.57 4.81
CA THR A 94 8.14 -1.22 4.41
C THR A 94 9.11 -2.42 4.46
N PRO A 95 9.14 -3.28 5.50
CA PRO A 95 9.97 -4.48 5.51
C PRO A 95 9.60 -5.48 4.40
N ILE A 96 8.31 -5.60 4.08
CA ILE A 96 7.83 -6.48 3.00
C ILE A 96 8.33 -5.94 1.66
N ILE A 97 8.26 -4.64 1.47
CA ILE A 97 8.73 -3.95 0.27
C ILE A 97 10.25 -4.14 0.10
N PHE A 98 11.03 -4.02 1.17
CA PHE A 98 12.47 -4.30 1.13
C PHE A 98 12.76 -5.75 0.78
N TYR A 99 12.06 -6.70 1.42
CA TYR A 99 12.21 -8.11 1.09
C TYR A 99 11.89 -8.39 -0.39
N MET A 100 10.82 -7.80 -0.92
CA MET A 100 10.46 -7.92 -2.33
C MET A 100 11.55 -7.36 -3.22
N HIS A 101 12.05 -6.17 -2.93
CA HIS A 101 13.11 -5.52 -3.69
C HIS A 101 14.37 -6.38 -3.75
N PHE A 102 14.87 -6.86 -2.61
CA PHE A 102 16.04 -7.73 -2.54
C PHE A 102 15.84 -9.10 -3.19
N SER A 103 14.61 -9.64 -3.15
CA SER A 103 14.33 -10.95 -3.76
C SER A 103 14.18 -10.90 -5.28
N LEU A 104 13.95 -9.73 -5.87
CA LEU A 104 13.70 -9.54 -7.29
C LEU A 104 14.90 -9.04 -8.08
N SER A 105 15.76 -8.30 -7.45
CA SER A 105 16.89 -7.66 -8.10
C SER A 105 18.21 -8.22 -7.57
N GLU A 106 18.89 -9.02 -8.38
CA GLU A 106 20.26 -9.46 -8.09
C GLU A 106 21.22 -8.26 -8.03
N ASN A 107 20.83 -7.13 -8.64
CA ASN A 107 21.58 -5.88 -8.71
C ASN A 107 20.90 -4.75 -7.92
N SER A 108 20.10 -5.08 -6.88
CA SER A 108 19.50 -4.05 -6.05
C SER A 108 20.57 -3.18 -5.42
N THR A 109 20.53 -1.88 -5.69
CA THR A 109 21.51 -0.95 -5.17
C THR A 109 21.10 -0.49 -3.77
N LEU A 110 22.08 -0.25 -2.91
CA LEU A 110 21.84 0.39 -1.61
C LEU A 110 21.06 1.71 -1.77
N TYR A 111 21.32 2.43 -2.87
CA TYR A 111 20.63 3.68 -3.19
C TYR A 111 19.12 3.52 -3.36
N GLU A 112 18.67 2.53 -4.12
CA GLU A 112 17.23 2.27 -4.32
C GLU A 112 16.55 1.89 -3.00
N THR A 113 17.20 1.07 -2.18
CA THR A 113 16.70 0.68 -0.86
C THR A 113 16.58 1.90 0.07
N LEU A 114 17.59 2.76 0.10
CA LEU A 114 17.58 3.99 0.89
C LEU A 114 16.50 4.94 0.40
N LEU A 115 16.34 5.10 -0.92
CA LEU A 115 15.30 5.96 -1.51
C LEU A 115 13.90 5.53 -1.07
N ILE A 116 13.59 4.24 -1.13
CA ILE A 116 12.30 3.70 -0.70
C ILE A 116 12.08 3.92 0.79
N GLY A 117 13.10 3.64 1.61
CA GLY A 117 13.03 3.90 3.05
C GLY A 117 12.79 5.37 3.37
N LEU A 118 13.48 6.28 2.67
CA LEU A 118 13.28 7.72 2.80
C LEU A 118 11.88 8.15 2.34
N CYS A 119 11.39 7.62 1.23
CA CYS A 119 10.03 7.91 0.76
C CYS A 119 8.96 7.39 1.75
N SER A 120 9.15 6.20 2.32
CA SER A 120 8.25 5.65 3.35
C SER A 120 8.23 6.55 4.60
N LEU A 121 9.41 6.94 5.07
CA LEU A 121 9.55 7.84 6.22
C LEU A 121 8.94 9.21 5.93
N ALA A 122 9.22 9.79 4.77
CA ALA A 122 8.67 11.08 4.36
C ALA A 122 7.13 11.04 4.30
N THR A 123 6.55 9.97 3.74
CA THR A 123 5.10 9.79 3.71
C THR A 123 4.52 9.70 5.12
N PHE A 124 5.13 8.89 5.98
CA PHE A 124 4.68 8.73 7.37
C PHE A 124 4.75 10.06 8.15
N VAL A 125 5.87 10.79 8.04
CA VAL A 125 6.04 12.10 8.69
C VAL A 125 5.05 13.12 8.14
N SER A 126 4.79 13.09 6.83
CA SER A 126 3.80 13.97 6.18
C SER A 126 2.39 13.70 6.70
N CYS A 127 1.99 12.43 6.85
CA CYS A 127 0.71 12.06 7.47
C CYS A 127 0.61 12.61 8.91
N LYS A 128 1.69 12.48 9.70
CA LYS A 128 1.71 13.03 11.06
C LYS A 128 1.61 14.55 11.06
N PHE A 129 2.34 15.23 10.17
CA PHE A 129 2.29 16.68 10.06
C PHE A 129 0.89 17.19 9.67
N ILE A 130 0.23 16.52 8.73
CA ILE A 130 -1.14 16.84 8.33
C ILE A 130 -2.09 16.69 9.52
N SER A 131 -1.98 15.59 10.28
CA SER A 131 -2.83 15.37 11.45
C SER A 131 -2.74 16.44 12.52
N TYR A 132 -1.65 17.23 12.56
CA TYR A 132 -1.54 18.40 13.43
C TYR A 132 -2.15 19.68 12.85
N LYS A 133 -2.33 19.74 11.54
CA LYS A 133 -2.78 20.93 10.82
C LYS A 133 -4.24 20.89 10.43
N THR A 134 -4.81 19.70 10.33
CA THR A 134 -6.17 19.49 9.85
C THR A 134 -6.93 18.57 10.80
N GLU A 135 -8.17 18.93 11.09
CA GLU A 135 -9.11 17.99 11.70
C GLU A 135 -9.62 17.03 10.63
N PRO A 136 -9.86 15.74 10.98
CA PRO A 136 -10.45 14.78 10.06
C PRO A 136 -11.82 15.28 9.57
N LEU A 137 -12.16 14.94 8.34
CA LEU A 137 -13.45 15.31 7.74
C LEU A 137 -14.61 14.44 8.22
N TYR A 138 -14.32 13.27 8.81
CA TYR A 138 -15.28 12.27 9.29
C TYR A 138 -14.94 11.79 10.69
#